data_5705139f56440dff46f75239c97e3e34
#
_entry.id   5705139f56440dff46f75239c97e3e34
#
_cell.length_a   1.000
_cell.length_b   1.000
_cell.length_c   1.000
_cell.angle_alpha   90.00
_cell.angle_beta   90.00
_cell.angle_gamma   90.00
#
_symmetry.space_group_name_H-M   'P 1'
#
loop_
_entity.id
_entity.type
_entity.pdbx_description
1 polymer ?
#
loop_
_entity_poly.entity_id
_entity_poly.type
_entity_poly.pdbx_seq_one_letter_code
_entity_poly.pdbx_strand_id
1 'polypeptide(L)'
;MPGGSFGAYWAARLAHVEAKRIKGAVFHGGNVHYGFQEKWLVPAFTTGGATYLFGPGSLLEARSRAMGVATMAEFLKAAPKLSLLDLGLLDKPSAPILGINGKLDDQAPVDDIYLLMEHGSPKEARIYPQGAHMGRTPGMPEDEIRGTIVTWLKEKLGR
;
A
#
# COMPACT_ATOMS: atom_id res chain seq x y z
N MET A 1 13.08 -4.62 0.83
CA MET A 1 12.65 -3.76 -0.29
C MET A 1 11.52 -2.83 0.21
N PRO A 2 11.73 -1.55 0.33
CA PRO A 2 10.67 -0.62 0.71
C PRO A 2 9.85 -0.16 -0.51
N GLY A 3 8.54 -0.05 -0.32
CA GLY A 3 7.62 0.58 -1.27
C GLY A 3 6.66 1.50 -0.55
N GLY A 4 6.50 2.74 -1.02
CA GLY A 4 5.59 3.73 -0.45
C GLY A 4 4.45 4.06 -1.40
N SER A 5 3.25 4.32 -0.87
CA SER A 5 2.03 4.62 -1.63
C SER A 5 1.78 3.54 -2.70
N PHE A 6 1.62 3.90 -3.96
CA PHE A 6 1.46 2.90 -5.04
C PHE A 6 2.66 1.94 -5.18
N GLY A 7 3.87 2.35 -4.79
CA GLY A 7 5.04 1.48 -4.74
C GLY A 7 4.91 0.35 -3.72
N ALA A 8 4.08 0.53 -2.68
CA ALA A 8 3.82 -0.50 -1.67
C ALA A 8 3.13 -1.74 -2.28
N TYR A 9 2.23 -1.55 -3.25
CA TYR A 9 1.64 -2.65 -4.00
C TYR A 9 2.71 -3.56 -4.62
N TRP A 10 3.68 -2.97 -5.29
CA TRP A 10 4.75 -3.74 -5.92
C TRP A 10 5.65 -4.42 -4.90
N ALA A 11 5.89 -3.78 -3.74
CA ALA A 11 6.65 -4.40 -2.65
C ALA A 11 5.93 -5.63 -2.10
N ALA A 12 4.62 -5.54 -1.83
CA ALA A 12 3.81 -6.66 -1.36
C ALA A 12 3.73 -7.77 -2.42
N ARG A 13 3.43 -7.42 -3.68
CA ARG A 13 3.36 -8.39 -4.78
C ARG A 13 4.67 -9.17 -4.95
N LEU A 14 5.79 -8.46 -4.99
CA LEU A 14 7.10 -9.09 -5.14
C LEU A 14 7.49 -9.93 -3.92
N ALA A 15 7.05 -9.55 -2.71
CA ALA A 15 7.26 -10.37 -1.52
C ALA A 15 6.62 -11.76 -1.63
N HIS A 16 5.51 -11.89 -2.35
CA HIS A 16 4.88 -13.18 -2.64
C HIS A 16 5.54 -13.87 -3.85
N VAL A 17 5.72 -13.15 -4.97
CA VAL A 17 6.23 -13.75 -6.22
C VAL A 17 7.69 -14.19 -6.09
N GLU A 18 8.50 -13.43 -5.35
CA GLU A 18 9.93 -13.65 -5.14
C GLU A 18 10.27 -13.99 -3.67
N ALA A 19 9.36 -14.73 -3.01
CA ALA A 19 9.44 -15.00 -1.57
C ALA A 19 10.79 -15.55 -1.09
N LYS A 20 11.44 -16.38 -1.91
CA LYS A 20 12.75 -16.98 -1.58
C LYS A 20 13.94 -16.03 -1.80
N ARG A 21 13.76 -14.98 -2.59
CA ARG A 21 14.84 -14.04 -2.97
C ARG A 21 14.84 -12.77 -2.14
N ILE A 22 13.67 -12.37 -1.63
CA ILE A 22 13.49 -11.13 -0.85
C ILE A 22 13.65 -11.44 0.63
N LYS A 23 14.49 -10.69 1.33
CA LYS A 23 14.71 -10.84 2.78
C LYS A 23 13.68 -10.10 3.63
N GLY A 24 13.01 -9.10 3.06
CA GLY A 24 11.94 -8.35 3.68
C GLY A 24 11.41 -7.26 2.77
N ALA A 25 10.11 -6.99 2.85
CA ALA A 25 9.42 -5.95 2.10
C ALA A 25 8.66 -5.02 3.05
N VAL A 26 8.60 -3.74 2.72
CA VAL A 26 7.79 -2.76 3.46
C VAL A 26 6.64 -2.32 2.58
N PHE A 27 5.43 -2.56 3.06
CA PHE A 27 4.16 -2.12 2.49
C PHE A 27 3.73 -0.85 3.23
N HIS A 28 4.05 0.32 2.67
CA HIS A 28 3.88 1.61 3.35
C HIS A 28 2.81 2.46 2.66
N GLY A 29 1.59 2.44 3.20
CA GLY A 29 0.46 3.24 2.69
C GLY A 29 0.04 2.87 1.28
N GLY A 30 -0.18 1.60 0.99
CA GLY A 30 -0.57 1.11 -0.33
C GLY A 30 -1.86 0.32 -0.33
N ASN A 31 -2.20 -0.21 -1.49
CA ASN A 31 -3.39 -1.02 -1.72
C ASN A 31 -3.00 -2.44 -2.11
N VAL A 32 -3.76 -3.44 -1.66
CA VAL A 32 -3.64 -4.83 -2.09
C VAL A 32 -4.94 -5.40 -2.62
N HIS A 33 -6.11 -4.91 -2.16
CA HIS A 33 -7.44 -5.33 -2.59
C HIS A 33 -8.48 -4.22 -2.47
N TYR A 34 -8.85 -3.83 -1.23
CA TYR A 34 -9.95 -2.87 -0.98
C TYR A 34 -9.70 -1.51 -1.62
N GLY A 35 -8.46 -1.03 -1.59
CA GLY A 35 -8.07 0.22 -2.21
C GLY A 35 -8.09 0.22 -3.75
N PHE A 36 -8.32 -0.92 -4.38
CA PHE A 36 -8.53 -1.04 -5.82
C PHE A 36 -10.00 -1.17 -6.21
N GLN A 37 -10.92 -1.21 -5.25
CA GLN A 37 -12.35 -1.31 -5.52
C GLN A 37 -12.96 0.07 -5.82
N GLU A 38 -13.96 0.10 -6.69
CA GLU A 38 -14.60 1.35 -7.14
C GLU A 38 -15.15 2.18 -5.97
N LYS A 39 -15.75 1.53 -4.98
CA LYS A 39 -16.30 2.20 -3.77
C LYS A 39 -15.24 2.98 -2.98
N TRP A 40 -13.96 2.60 -3.08
CA TRP A 40 -12.85 3.32 -2.47
C TRP A 40 -12.22 4.32 -3.43
N LEU A 41 -11.98 3.90 -4.67
CA LEU A 41 -11.28 4.71 -5.66
C LEU A 41 -12.03 6.00 -6.02
N VAL A 42 -13.35 5.93 -6.19
CA VAL A 42 -14.14 7.10 -6.57
C VAL A 42 -14.04 8.20 -5.51
N PRO A 43 -14.33 7.97 -4.20
CA PRO A 43 -14.13 9.00 -3.18
C PRO A 43 -12.67 9.47 -3.07
N ALA A 44 -11.71 8.57 -3.11
CA ALA A 44 -10.29 8.91 -2.97
C ALA A 44 -9.83 9.89 -4.06
N PHE A 45 -10.30 9.74 -5.32
CA PHE A 45 -9.92 10.60 -6.43
C PHE A 45 -10.80 11.83 -6.62
N THR A 46 -12.01 11.85 -6.05
CA THR A 46 -12.95 12.97 -6.25
C THR A 46 -13.02 13.90 -5.06
N THR A 47 -12.99 13.39 -3.85
CA THR A 47 -13.17 14.16 -2.61
C THR A 47 -12.12 13.90 -1.53
N GLY A 48 -11.33 12.84 -1.67
CA GLY A 48 -10.34 12.41 -0.69
C GLY A 48 -8.98 13.09 -0.85
N GLY A 49 -8.04 12.70 0.00
CA GLY A 49 -6.70 13.26 0.06
C GLY A 49 -5.84 13.03 -1.19
N ALA A 50 -6.21 12.08 -2.05
CA ALA A 50 -5.51 11.85 -3.31
C ALA A 50 -5.64 13.02 -4.31
N THR A 51 -6.63 13.89 -4.14
CA THR A 51 -6.87 15.04 -5.03
C THR A 51 -5.85 16.16 -4.86
N TYR A 52 -5.29 16.35 -3.66
CA TYR A 52 -4.46 17.52 -3.36
C TYR A 52 -3.01 17.41 -3.81
N LEU A 53 -2.47 16.20 -3.99
CA LEU A 53 -1.04 16.00 -4.28
C LEU A 53 -0.61 16.59 -5.63
N PHE A 54 -1.50 16.53 -6.62
CA PHE A 54 -1.22 17.00 -7.98
C PHE A 54 -2.38 17.77 -8.59
N GLY A 55 -3.40 18.06 -7.80
CA GLY A 55 -4.66 18.62 -8.25
C GLY A 55 -5.62 17.57 -8.85
N PRO A 56 -6.89 17.93 -9.02
CA PRO A 56 -7.89 17.03 -9.56
C PRO A 56 -7.48 16.48 -10.92
N GLY A 57 -7.51 15.18 -11.08
CA GLY A 57 -7.19 14.48 -12.32
C GLY A 57 -5.72 14.13 -12.54
N SER A 58 -4.77 14.86 -11.97
CA SER A 58 -3.33 14.60 -12.22
C SER A 58 -2.86 13.25 -11.68
N LEU A 59 -3.24 12.89 -10.46
CA LEU A 59 -2.88 11.59 -9.90
C LEU A 59 -3.60 10.46 -10.64
N LEU A 60 -4.87 10.65 -10.98
CA LEU A 60 -5.64 9.71 -11.79
C LEU A 60 -4.99 9.52 -13.15
N GLU A 61 -4.58 10.61 -13.82
CA GLU A 61 -3.91 10.55 -15.12
C GLU A 61 -2.60 9.75 -15.03
N ALA A 62 -1.75 10.02 -14.02
CA ALA A 62 -0.52 9.28 -13.82
C ALA A 62 -0.77 7.77 -13.57
N ARG A 63 -1.79 7.42 -12.78
CA ARG A 63 -2.18 6.03 -12.50
C ARG A 63 -2.76 5.36 -13.74
N SER A 64 -3.60 6.06 -14.49
CA SER A 64 -4.17 5.57 -15.74
C SER A 64 -3.10 5.27 -16.78
N ARG A 65 -2.13 6.16 -16.95
CA ARG A 65 -0.98 5.93 -17.83
C ARG A 65 -0.15 4.71 -17.42
N ALA A 66 0.09 4.54 -16.13
CA ALA A 66 0.83 3.38 -15.61
C ALA A 66 0.10 2.04 -15.86
N MET A 67 -1.22 2.09 -16.04
CA MET A 67 -2.07 0.93 -16.34
C MET A 67 -2.41 0.81 -17.83
N GLY A 68 -1.95 1.74 -18.68
CA GLY A 68 -2.22 1.76 -20.11
C GLY A 68 -3.68 2.08 -20.45
N VAL A 69 -4.38 2.85 -19.61
CA VAL A 69 -5.77 3.29 -19.80
C VAL A 69 -5.85 4.82 -19.88
N ALA A 70 -6.89 5.36 -20.53
CA ALA A 70 -7.00 6.79 -20.80
C ALA A 70 -8.09 7.50 -19.99
N THR A 71 -9.10 6.77 -19.50
CA THR A 71 -10.27 7.34 -18.85
C THR A 71 -10.49 6.79 -17.45
N MET A 72 -11.22 7.55 -16.61
CA MET A 72 -11.67 7.08 -15.30
C MET A 72 -12.43 5.76 -15.39
N ALA A 73 -13.34 5.64 -16.35
CA ALA A 73 -14.13 4.42 -16.51
C ALA A 73 -13.26 3.20 -16.84
N GLU A 74 -12.24 3.36 -17.65
CA GLU A 74 -11.26 2.30 -17.94
C GLU A 74 -10.38 2.01 -16.73
N PHE A 75 -9.97 3.04 -15.99
CA PHE A 75 -9.20 2.88 -14.76
C PHE A 75 -9.99 2.08 -13.71
N LEU A 76 -11.26 2.40 -13.46
CA LEU A 76 -12.12 1.68 -12.53
C LEU A 76 -12.34 0.21 -12.92
N LYS A 77 -12.33 -0.10 -14.22
CA LYS A 77 -12.37 -1.50 -14.70
C LYS A 77 -11.02 -2.22 -14.58
N ALA A 78 -9.93 -1.49 -14.67
CA ALA A 78 -8.58 -2.07 -14.67
C ALA A 78 -8.03 -2.24 -13.25
N ALA A 79 -8.29 -1.30 -12.34
CA ALA A 79 -7.72 -1.30 -10.99
C ALA A 79 -8.05 -2.57 -10.17
N PRO A 80 -9.27 -3.12 -10.18
CA PRO A 80 -9.56 -4.35 -9.45
C PRO A 80 -8.71 -5.56 -9.90
N LYS A 81 -8.23 -5.57 -11.14
CA LYS A 81 -7.33 -6.63 -11.65
C LYS A 81 -5.96 -6.65 -10.97
N LEU A 82 -5.62 -5.60 -10.21
CA LEU A 82 -4.42 -5.56 -9.38
C LEU A 82 -4.60 -6.26 -8.03
N SER A 83 -5.81 -6.63 -7.65
CA SER A 83 -6.10 -7.27 -6.36
C SER A 83 -5.23 -8.50 -6.14
N LEU A 84 -4.37 -8.46 -5.12
CA LEU A 84 -3.54 -9.61 -4.75
C LEU A 84 -4.39 -10.75 -4.18
N LEU A 85 -5.56 -10.43 -3.58
CA LEU A 85 -6.53 -11.42 -3.11
C LEU A 85 -7.11 -12.18 -4.31
N ASP A 86 -7.68 -11.47 -5.29
CA ASP A 86 -8.33 -12.08 -6.45
C ASP A 86 -7.33 -12.81 -7.37
N LEU A 87 -6.06 -12.40 -7.33
CA LEU A 87 -4.95 -13.10 -8.00
C LEU A 87 -4.48 -14.35 -7.23
N GLY A 88 -5.06 -14.66 -6.06
CA GLY A 88 -4.67 -15.77 -5.20
C GLY A 88 -3.22 -15.68 -4.71
N LEU A 89 -2.66 -14.48 -4.66
CA LEU A 89 -1.28 -14.28 -4.20
C LEU A 89 -1.19 -14.23 -2.67
N LEU A 90 -2.22 -13.73 -2.00
CA LEU A 90 -2.19 -13.61 -0.54
C LEU A 90 -2.13 -14.96 0.17
N ASP A 91 -2.67 -16.02 -0.44
CA ASP A 91 -2.65 -17.39 0.08
C ASP A 91 -1.30 -18.12 -0.16
N LYS A 92 -0.41 -17.50 -0.94
CA LYS A 92 0.92 -18.04 -1.20
C LYS A 92 1.92 -17.57 -0.13
N PRO A 93 2.96 -18.38 0.16
CA PRO A 93 4.05 -17.93 1.02
C PRO A 93 4.62 -16.58 0.57
N SER A 94 4.99 -15.73 1.52
CA SER A 94 5.68 -14.47 1.24
C SER A 94 7.01 -14.36 1.97
N ALA A 95 7.89 -13.49 1.49
CA ALA A 95 8.95 -12.93 2.31
C ALA A 95 8.34 -12.15 3.49
N PRO A 96 9.08 -11.86 4.57
CA PRO A 96 8.61 -10.99 5.64
C PRO A 96 8.10 -9.66 5.11
N ILE A 97 6.91 -9.24 5.56
CA ILE A 97 6.28 -7.97 5.19
C ILE A 97 6.01 -7.14 6.45
N LEU A 98 6.45 -5.87 6.42
CA LEU A 98 6.03 -4.86 7.39
C LEU A 98 4.99 -3.94 6.71
N GLY A 99 3.74 -4.00 7.19
CA GLY A 99 2.68 -3.07 6.81
C GLY A 99 2.69 -1.82 7.69
N ILE A 100 2.72 -0.63 7.08
CA ILE A 100 2.65 0.64 7.81
C ILE A 100 1.59 1.53 7.17
N ASN A 101 0.63 2.03 7.96
CA ASN A 101 -0.29 3.06 7.51
C ASN A 101 -0.94 3.82 8.68
N GLY A 102 -1.64 4.90 8.36
CA GLY A 102 -2.53 5.60 9.27
C GLY A 102 -3.94 5.01 9.23
N LYS A 103 -4.62 5.00 10.38
CA LYS A 103 -6.02 4.57 10.45
C LYS A 103 -6.96 5.54 9.71
N LEU A 104 -6.55 6.81 9.59
CA LEU A 104 -7.32 7.88 8.95
C LEU A 104 -6.88 8.13 7.49
N ASP A 105 -6.19 7.17 6.87
CA ASP A 105 -5.78 7.28 5.47
C ASP A 105 -6.99 7.20 4.54
N ASP A 106 -7.21 8.25 3.77
CA ASP A 106 -8.27 8.37 2.76
C ASP A 106 -7.79 8.05 1.32
N GLN A 107 -6.51 7.75 1.15
CA GLN A 107 -5.91 7.37 -0.13
C GLN A 107 -5.69 5.86 -0.26
N ALA A 108 -5.35 5.20 0.85
CA ALA A 108 -5.13 3.77 0.91
C ALA A 108 -5.76 3.20 2.19
N PRO A 109 -6.80 2.34 2.10
CA PRO A 109 -7.52 1.88 3.27
C PRO A 109 -6.63 1.07 4.19
N VAL A 110 -6.74 1.31 5.51
CA VAL A 110 -6.05 0.50 6.51
C VAL A 110 -6.52 -0.96 6.48
N ASP A 111 -7.72 -1.21 5.97
CA ASP A 111 -8.28 -2.54 5.77
C ASP A 111 -7.39 -3.43 4.89
N ASP A 112 -6.63 -2.85 3.97
CA ASP A 112 -5.65 -3.60 3.17
C ASP A 112 -4.47 -4.12 4.01
N ILE A 113 -4.11 -3.46 5.12
CA ILE A 113 -3.16 -4.01 6.10
C ILE A 113 -3.80 -5.14 6.90
N TYR A 114 -5.04 -4.97 7.35
CA TYR A 114 -5.75 -6.02 8.07
C TYR A 114 -5.87 -7.28 7.21
N LEU A 115 -6.26 -7.12 5.94
CA LEU A 115 -6.31 -8.23 4.98
C LEU A 115 -4.95 -8.92 4.83
N LEU A 116 -3.86 -8.18 4.72
CA LEU A 116 -2.51 -8.77 4.68
C LEU A 116 -2.22 -9.61 5.93
N MET A 117 -2.63 -9.15 7.11
CA MET A 117 -2.41 -9.85 8.39
C MET A 117 -3.25 -11.12 8.50
N GLU A 118 -4.45 -11.16 7.91
CA GLU A 118 -5.33 -12.34 7.87
C GLU A 118 -4.74 -13.48 7.05
N HIS A 119 -3.88 -13.19 6.09
CA HIS A 119 -3.26 -14.16 5.19
C HIS A 119 -1.87 -14.65 5.69
N GLY A 120 -1.78 -14.93 6.97
CA GLY A 120 -0.64 -15.62 7.59
C GLY A 120 0.63 -14.81 7.78
N SER A 121 1.67 -15.49 8.20
CA SER A 121 2.99 -14.93 8.49
C SER A 121 4.02 -15.31 7.41
N PRO A 122 5.18 -14.66 7.34
CA PRO A 122 5.67 -13.69 8.32
C PRO A 122 5.28 -12.24 7.96
N LYS A 123 4.28 -11.70 8.66
CA LYS A 123 3.80 -10.33 8.46
C LYS A 123 3.67 -9.60 9.79
N GLU A 124 3.99 -8.33 9.80
CA GLU A 124 3.94 -7.42 10.93
C GLU A 124 3.25 -6.14 10.51
N ALA A 125 2.57 -5.46 11.42
CA ALA A 125 1.89 -4.20 11.12
C ALA A 125 2.19 -3.12 12.15
N ARG A 126 2.37 -1.88 11.68
CA ARG A 126 2.39 -0.67 12.49
C ARG A 126 1.31 0.29 11.99
N ILE A 127 0.25 0.43 12.76
CA ILE A 127 -0.88 1.31 12.44
C ILE A 127 -0.85 2.51 13.38
N TYR A 128 -0.89 3.71 12.80
CA TYR A 128 -0.93 4.98 13.52
C TYR A 128 -2.38 5.42 13.68
N PRO A 129 -2.96 5.42 14.92
CA PRO A 129 -4.39 5.64 15.12
C PRO A 129 -4.87 7.02 14.66
N GLN A 130 -4.02 8.03 14.74
CA GLN A 130 -4.32 9.41 14.30
C GLN A 130 -3.60 9.76 12.98
N GLY A 131 -2.98 8.77 12.35
CA GLY A 131 -2.22 8.96 11.13
C GLY A 131 -3.11 8.99 9.90
N ALA A 132 -2.79 9.89 8.97
CA ALA A 132 -3.29 9.94 7.60
C ALA A 132 -2.42 9.06 6.68
N HIS A 133 -2.39 9.37 5.38
CA HIS A 133 -1.65 8.60 4.37
C HIS A 133 -0.19 8.35 4.77
N MET A 134 0.21 7.06 4.67
CA MET A 134 1.54 6.58 5.06
C MET A 134 1.84 6.74 6.57
N GLY A 135 0.81 6.84 7.42
CA GLY A 135 0.95 6.93 8.87
C GLY A 135 1.33 8.32 9.38
N ARG A 136 1.35 9.35 8.52
CA ARG A 136 1.68 10.73 8.94
C ARG A 136 0.72 11.20 10.01
N THR A 137 1.25 11.48 11.18
CA THR A 137 0.48 11.88 12.37
C THR A 137 0.89 13.30 12.80
N PRO A 138 -0.04 14.22 13.05
CA PRO A 138 0.29 15.55 13.54
C PRO A 138 1.13 15.49 14.82
N GLY A 139 2.21 16.28 14.88
CA GLY A 139 3.13 16.32 16.03
C GLY A 139 4.09 15.15 16.17
N MET A 140 4.03 14.17 15.31
CA MET A 140 5.00 13.06 15.30
C MET A 140 6.35 13.52 14.71
N PRO A 141 7.49 13.07 15.25
CA PRO A 141 8.79 13.32 14.65
C PRO A 141 8.85 12.83 13.19
N GLU A 142 9.46 13.62 12.32
CA GLU A 142 9.51 13.38 10.88
C GLU A 142 10.23 12.06 10.52
N ASP A 143 11.15 11.63 11.37
CA ASP A 143 11.97 10.41 11.16
C ASP A 143 11.44 9.17 11.87
N GLU A 144 10.35 9.24 12.66
CA GLU A 144 9.84 8.10 13.42
C GLU A 144 9.47 6.92 12.51
N ILE A 145 8.70 7.17 11.47
CA ILE A 145 8.30 6.11 10.53
C ILE A 145 9.51 5.57 9.79
N ARG A 146 10.40 6.46 9.35
CA ARG A 146 11.65 6.06 8.69
C ARG A 146 12.53 5.23 9.62
N GLY A 147 12.65 5.63 10.88
CA GLY A 147 13.38 4.88 11.92
C GLY A 147 12.82 3.47 12.10
N THR A 148 11.49 3.35 12.22
CA THR A 148 10.79 2.06 12.30
C THR A 148 11.11 1.17 11.08
N ILE A 149 11.03 1.71 9.86
CA ILE A 149 11.33 0.98 8.63
C ILE A 149 12.80 0.51 8.61
N VAL A 150 13.73 1.41 8.91
CA VAL A 150 15.17 1.12 8.86
C VAL A 150 15.54 0.06 9.90
N THR A 151 15.03 0.17 11.12
CA THR A 151 15.28 -0.81 12.19
C THR A 151 14.77 -2.19 11.77
N TRP A 152 13.52 -2.27 11.34
CA TRP A 152 12.94 -3.54 10.91
C TRP A 152 13.71 -4.17 9.73
N LEU A 153 14.10 -3.37 8.72
CA LEU A 153 14.88 -3.87 7.59
C LEU A 153 16.27 -4.37 8.02
N LYS A 154 16.95 -3.69 8.96
CA LYS A 154 18.22 -4.15 9.49
C LYS A 154 18.10 -5.51 10.16
N GLU A 155 17.07 -5.73 10.98
CA GLU A 155 16.78 -7.02 11.61
C GLU A 155 16.62 -8.14 10.58
N LYS A 156 15.82 -7.90 9.52
CA LYS A 156 15.59 -8.91 8.47
C LYS A 156 16.84 -9.17 7.61
N LEU A 157 17.77 -8.23 7.57
CA LEU A 157 19.07 -8.37 6.87
C LEU A 157 20.19 -8.93 7.77
N GLY A 158 19.94 -9.16 9.06
CA GLY A 158 20.95 -9.61 10.00
C GLY A 158 22.04 -8.56 10.27
N ARG A 159 21.65 -7.29 10.35
CA ARG A 159 22.57 -6.14 10.54
C ARG A 159 22.21 -5.32 11.77
#